data_bcf0cbf0b7b8064f05b5daaf796ca1ee
#
_entry.id   bcf0cbf0b7b8064f05b5daaf796ca1ee
#
_cell.length_a   1.000
_cell.length_b   1.000
_cell.length_c   1.000
_cell.angle_alpha   90.00
_cell.angle_beta   90.00
_cell.angle_gamma   90.00
#
_symmetry.space_group_name_H-M   'P 1'
#
loop_
_entity.id
_entity.type
_entity.pdbx_description
1 polymer ?
#
loop_
_entity_poly.entity_id
_entity_poly.type
_entity_poly.pdbx_seq_one_letter_code
_entity_poly.pdbx_strand_id
1 'polypeptide(L)'
;MWIISSNPKYVDISGQQLCDMLREGGEADNVLMTLSMRRYQQMDIAFAAAKGEGCWRHFLEPDFMNHVSREDDISKLTYIKEMFVGHHINYEVNKCTEIVLPVKFDLKWSTYIWDYSRTKIFVLDPTMHNGDESDKEIQQRHRKVADELHGSIELCIKSFFIGWEPDMRRWNTCFPKGLVTGICERKDTWIYATHLARNWMGTKLKRDVNPGDGIMHARMNLLVDLLGTEDNIGHLPKRYKDCLFPKKDKQNICCRN
;
A
#
# COMPACT_ATOMS: atom_id res chain seq x y z
N MET A 1 -1.50 6.60 -22.07
CA MET A 1 -1.27 6.27 -20.67
C MET A 1 -0.18 5.23 -20.57
N TRP A 2 0.69 5.32 -19.55
CA TRP A 2 1.75 4.32 -19.34
C TRP A 2 1.26 3.16 -18.49
N ILE A 3 0.45 3.45 -17.48
CA ILE A 3 -0.15 2.42 -16.63
C ILE A 3 -1.67 2.61 -16.65
N ILE A 4 -2.37 1.53 -16.86
CA ILE A 4 -3.83 1.42 -16.78
C ILE A 4 -4.15 0.15 -16.00
N SER A 5 -4.94 0.29 -14.97
CA SER A 5 -5.41 -0.83 -14.14
C SER A 5 -6.93 -0.71 -13.96
N SER A 6 -7.65 -1.79 -14.21
CA SER A 6 -9.12 -1.77 -14.29
C SER A 6 -9.84 -2.25 -13.03
N ASN A 7 -9.16 -2.97 -12.15
CA ASN A 7 -9.77 -3.61 -11.00
C ASN A 7 -9.16 -3.12 -9.67
N PRO A 8 -10.01 -2.91 -8.67
CA PRO A 8 -11.49 -2.98 -8.63
C PRO A 8 -12.17 -1.79 -9.31
N LYS A 9 -11.43 -0.75 -9.65
CA LYS A 9 -11.86 0.47 -10.31
C LYS A 9 -10.83 0.87 -11.36
N TYR A 10 -11.31 1.41 -12.48
CA TYR A 10 -10.41 1.96 -13.50
C TYR A 10 -9.59 3.12 -12.94
N VAL A 11 -8.28 3.01 -13.07
CA VAL A 11 -7.31 4.08 -12.80
C VAL A 11 -6.25 4.07 -13.88
N ASP A 12 -5.78 5.24 -14.27
CA ASP A 12 -4.72 5.39 -15.24
C ASP A 12 -3.76 6.51 -14.88
N ILE A 13 -2.54 6.43 -15.38
CA ILE A 13 -1.52 7.46 -15.21
C ILE A 13 -0.65 7.57 -16.46
N SER A 14 -0.37 8.79 -16.87
CA SER A 14 0.54 9.08 -17.98
C SER A 14 2.00 9.08 -17.50
N GLY A 15 2.91 8.96 -18.45
CA GLY A 15 4.34 9.09 -18.15
C GLY A 15 4.72 10.48 -17.63
N GLN A 16 4.04 11.54 -18.09
CA GLN A 16 4.28 12.89 -17.61
C GLN A 16 3.86 13.03 -16.13
N GLN A 17 2.66 12.55 -15.78
CA GLN A 17 2.20 12.56 -14.38
C GLN A 17 3.14 11.77 -13.46
N LEU A 18 3.59 10.58 -13.90
CA LEU A 18 4.59 9.80 -13.13
C LEU A 18 5.88 10.59 -12.93
N CYS A 19 6.40 11.22 -13.97
CA CYS A 19 7.61 12.04 -13.88
C CYS A 19 7.40 13.22 -12.91
N ASP A 20 6.26 13.90 -12.99
CA ASP A 20 5.96 15.07 -12.15
C ASP A 20 5.80 14.69 -10.66
N MET A 21 5.22 13.53 -10.36
CA MET A 21 5.07 13.05 -8.99
C MET A 21 6.37 12.46 -8.43
N LEU A 22 7.13 11.75 -9.26
CA LEU A 22 8.33 11.03 -8.80
C LEU A 22 9.60 11.88 -8.80
N ARG A 23 9.59 13.08 -9.42
CA ARG A 23 10.71 14.02 -9.32
C ARG A 23 10.89 14.53 -7.89
N GLU A 24 12.05 15.11 -7.61
CA GLU A 24 12.30 15.81 -6.35
C GLU A 24 11.22 16.88 -6.09
N GLY A 25 10.65 16.88 -4.89
CA GLY A 25 9.57 17.78 -4.51
C GLY A 25 8.20 17.47 -5.10
N GLY A 26 8.06 16.42 -5.93
CA GLY A 26 6.75 15.98 -6.42
C GLY A 26 5.91 15.33 -5.33
N GLU A 27 4.59 15.53 -5.39
CA GLU A 27 3.61 14.98 -4.45
C GLU A 27 2.76 13.92 -5.13
N ALA A 28 2.44 12.84 -4.40
CA ALA A 28 1.53 11.80 -4.89
C ALA A 28 0.06 12.19 -4.71
N ASP A 29 -0.75 11.81 -5.68
CA ASP A 29 -2.20 11.80 -5.59
C ASP A 29 -2.73 10.40 -5.19
N ASN A 30 -4.06 10.28 -5.12
CA ASN A 30 -4.70 9.00 -4.81
C ASN A 30 -4.47 7.94 -5.90
N VAL A 31 -4.30 8.34 -7.17
CA VAL A 31 -4.06 7.40 -8.28
C VAL A 31 -2.72 6.70 -8.12
N LEU A 32 -1.65 7.47 -7.86
CA LEU A 32 -0.32 6.89 -7.63
C LEU A 32 -0.30 5.97 -6.42
N MET A 33 -0.95 6.37 -5.32
CA MET A 33 -1.05 5.55 -4.11
C MET A 33 -1.87 4.27 -4.35
N THR A 34 -2.98 4.36 -5.08
CA THR A 34 -3.78 3.20 -5.49
C THR A 34 -2.95 2.21 -6.32
N LEU A 35 -2.27 2.68 -7.35
CA LEU A 35 -1.41 1.84 -8.18
C LEU A 35 -0.27 1.20 -7.37
N SER A 36 0.28 1.92 -6.39
CA SER A 36 1.31 1.40 -5.49
C SER A 36 0.77 0.23 -4.65
N MET A 37 -0.43 0.37 -4.07
CA MET A 37 -1.04 -0.70 -3.27
C MET A 37 -1.38 -1.92 -4.11
N ARG A 38 -1.93 -1.74 -5.31
CA ARG A 38 -2.18 -2.84 -6.26
C ARG A 38 -0.89 -3.58 -6.61
N ARG A 39 0.17 -2.84 -6.91
CA ARG A 39 1.47 -3.44 -7.23
C ARG A 39 2.04 -4.21 -6.05
N TYR A 40 1.97 -3.68 -4.84
CA TYR A 40 2.45 -4.38 -3.65
C TYR A 40 1.65 -5.66 -3.36
N GLN A 41 0.34 -5.63 -3.60
CA GLN A 41 -0.49 -6.83 -3.53
C GLN A 41 -0.03 -7.91 -4.53
N GLN A 42 0.21 -7.55 -5.79
CA GLN A 42 0.72 -8.47 -6.80
C GLN A 42 2.07 -9.07 -6.39
N MET A 43 2.97 -8.24 -5.87
CA MET A 43 4.30 -8.70 -5.42
C MET A 43 4.20 -9.67 -4.23
N ASP A 44 3.28 -9.44 -3.29
CA ASP A 44 3.07 -10.34 -2.16
C ASP A 44 2.43 -11.67 -2.59
N ILE A 45 1.48 -11.63 -3.52
CA ILE A 45 0.88 -12.84 -4.12
C ILE A 45 1.97 -13.68 -4.82
N ALA A 46 2.79 -13.04 -5.66
CA ALA A 46 3.87 -13.73 -6.37
C ALA A 46 4.91 -14.32 -5.40
N PHE A 47 5.25 -13.59 -4.34
CA PHE A 47 6.18 -14.06 -3.32
C PHE A 47 5.62 -15.25 -2.52
N ALA A 48 4.35 -15.18 -2.12
CA ALA A 48 3.66 -16.26 -1.41
C ALA A 48 3.57 -17.52 -2.29
N ALA A 49 3.16 -17.36 -3.55
CA ALA A 49 3.08 -18.46 -4.51
C ALA A 49 4.45 -19.13 -4.73
N ALA A 50 5.54 -18.37 -4.83
CA ALA A 50 6.89 -18.91 -4.97
C ALA A 50 7.34 -19.73 -3.76
N LYS A 51 6.75 -19.50 -2.58
CA LYS A 51 7.02 -20.27 -1.35
C LYS A 51 6.01 -21.39 -1.10
N GLY A 52 4.94 -21.49 -1.88
CA GLY A 52 3.83 -22.40 -1.59
C GLY A 52 3.01 -21.97 -0.36
N GLU A 53 3.04 -20.68 -0.01
CA GLU A 53 2.35 -20.09 1.14
C GLU A 53 1.12 -19.28 0.67
N GLY A 54 0.18 -19.02 1.57
CA GLY A 54 -0.93 -18.09 1.32
C GLY A 54 -0.48 -16.63 1.38
N CYS A 55 -1.22 -15.74 0.72
CA CYS A 55 -0.99 -14.31 0.84
C CYS A 55 -1.23 -13.86 2.29
N TRP A 56 -0.27 -13.14 2.87
CA TRP A 56 -0.30 -12.78 4.29
C TRP A 56 -0.78 -11.34 4.56
N ARG A 57 -0.79 -10.49 3.52
CA ARG A 57 -1.30 -9.11 3.59
C ARG A 57 -2.38 -8.87 2.55
N HIS A 58 -3.32 -8.03 2.93
CA HIS A 58 -4.33 -7.49 2.05
C HIS A 58 -4.22 -5.97 2.01
N PHE A 59 -4.05 -5.40 0.81
CA PHE A 59 -3.89 -3.96 0.63
C PHE A 59 -5.21 -3.32 0.19
N LEU A 60 -5.68 -2.34 0.97
CA LEU A 60 -6.80 -1.49 0.60
C LEU A 60 -6.30 -0.23 -0.13
N GLU A 61 -7.17 0.33 -0.96
CA GLU A 61 -6.89 1.57 -1.69
C GLU A 61 -7.26 2.81 -0.87
N PRO A 62 -6.60 3.98 -1.09
CA PRO A 62 -6.89 5.21 -0.34
C PRO A 62 -8.34 5.65 -0.37
N ASP A 63 -9.07 5.30 -1.44
CA ASP A 63 -10.49 5.63 -1.58
C ASP A 63 -11.37 5.02 -0.48
N PHE A 64 -10.92 3.94 0.18
CA PHE A 64 -11.61 3.39 1.35
C PHE A 64 -11.79 4.47 2.43
N MET A 65 -10.71 5.17 2.80
CA MET A 65 -10.77 6.29 3.75
C MET A 65 -11.68 7.42 3.27
N ASN A 66 -11.67 7.74 1.97
CA ASN A 66 -12.51 8.80 1.43
C ASN A 66 -14.01 8.51 1.60
N HIS A 67 -14.42 7.24 1.45
CA HIS A 67 -15.81 6.83 1.68
C HIS A 67 -16.19 6.84 3.16
N VAL A 68 -15.31 6.37 4.03
CA VAL A 68 -15.51 6.43 5.48
C VAL A 68 -15.68 7.89 5.94
N SER A 69 -14.82 8.81 5.49
CA SER A 69 -14.88 10.23 5.85
C SER A 69 -16.13 10.95 5.33
N ARG A 70 -16.81 10.41 4.33
CA ARG A 70 -18.09 10.92 3.81
C ARG A 70 -19.29 10.34 4.50
N GLU A 71 -19.07 9.44 5.48
CA GLU A 71 -20.14 8.71 6.16
C GLU A 71 -21.03 7.89 5.19
N ASP A 72 -20.43 7.42 4.09
CA ASP A 72 -21.09 6.53 3.15
C ASP A 72 -21.44 5.20 3.83
N ASP A 73 -22.56 4.59 3.44
CA ASP A 73 -22.86 3.21 3.82
C ASP A 73 -21.94 2.24 3.03
N ILE A 74 -20.71 2.13 3.51
CA ILE A 74 -19.63 1.42 2.82
C ILE A 74 -19.95 -0.05 2.53
N SER A 75 -20.82 -0.67 3.34
CA SER A 75 -21.23 -2.07 3.14
C SER A 75 -22.07 -2.28 1.88
N LYS A 76 -22.66 -1.21 1.34
CA LYS A 76 -23.48 -1.23 0.12
C LYS A 76 -22.71 -0.80 -1.13
N LEU A 77 -21.51 -0.26 -1.00
CA LEU A 77 -20.74 0.23 -2.13
C LEU A 77 -20.08 -0.94 -2.88
N THR A 78 -20.47 -1.13 -4.13
CA THR A 78 -19.90 -2.19 -5.00
C THR A 78 -18.38 -2.09 -5.07
N TYR A 79 -17.83 -0.90 -5.23
CA TYR A 79 -16.39 -0.69 -5.27
C TYR A 79 -15.68 -1.13 -3.98
N ILE A 80 -16.26 -0.85 -2.82
CA ILE A 80 -15.71 -1.30 -1.54
C ILE A 80 -15.78 -2.83 -1.43
N LYS A 81 -16.91 -3.43 -1.81
CA LYS A 81 -17.04 -4.89 -1.86
C LYS A 81 -15.98 -5.51 -2.78
N GLU A 82 -15.78 -4.92 -3.96
CA GLU A 82 -14.74 -5.39 -4.91
C GLU A 82 -13.32 -5.33 -4.35
N MET A 83 -13.01 -4.40 -3.42
CA MET A 83 -11.71 -4.38 -2.74
C MET A 83 -11.50 -5.62 -1.86
N PHE A 84 -12.55 -6.24 -1.30
CA PHE A 84 -12.43 -7.38 -0.37
C PHE A 84 -12.69 -8.73 -1.02
N VAL A 85 -13.66 -8.80 -1.92
CA VAL A 85 -14.16 -10.06 -2.50
C VAL A 85 -14.36 -9.99 -4.02
N GLY A 86 -13.68 -9.06 -4.69
CA GLY A 86 -13.74 -8.90 -6.15
C GLY A 86 -13.14 -10.10 -6.87
N HIS A 87 -13.60 -10.33 -8.11
CA HIS A 87 -13.13 -11.45 -8.95
C HIS A 87 -11.62 -11.41 -9.27
N HIS A 88 -10.99 -10.27 -9.12
CA HIS A 88 -9.54 -10.09 -9.31
C HIS A 88 -8.72 -10.54 -8.08
N ILE A 89 -9.38 -10.79 -6.94
CA ILE A 89 -8.73 -11.29 -5.73
C ILE A 89 -8.68 -12.82 -5.83
N ASN A 90 -7.49 -13.35 -6.05
CA ASN A 90 -7.23 -14.79 -6.26
C ASN A 90 -6.64 -15.48 -5.02
N TYR A 91 -6.83 -14.89 -3.83
CA TYR A 91 -6.39 -15.41 -2.54
C TYR A 91 -7.48 -15.20 -1.49
N GLU A 92 -7.35 -15.88 -0.35
CA GLU A 92 -8.32 -15.83 0.74
C GLU A 92 -7.98 -14.67 1.69
N VAL A 93 -8.70 -13.55 1.57
CA VAL A 93 -8.50 -12.35 2.40
C VAL A 93 -8.67 -12.65 3.89
N ASN A 94 -9.60 -13.52 4.24
CA ASN A 94 -9.84 -13.96 5.62
C ASN A 94 -8.69 -14.78 6.25
N LYS A 95 -7.72 -15.19 5.44
CA LYS A 95 -6.48 -15.83 5.91
C LYS A 95 -5.29 -14.87 5.99
N CYS A 96 -5.44 -13.65 5.51
CA CYS A 96 -4.41 -12.64 5.67
C CYS A 96 -4.25 -12.26 7.13
N THR A 97 -3.01 -12.10 7.57
CA THR A 97 -2.69 -11.67 8.93
C THR A 97 -2.68 -10.16 9.10
N GLU A 98 -2.61 -9.42 8.00
CA GLU A 98 -2.58 -7.96 8.00
C GLU A 98 -3.49 -7.37 6.92
N ILE A 99 -4.18 -6.28 7.25
CA ILE A 99 -4.80 -5.35 6.28
C ILE A 99 -4.01 -4.05 6.31
N VAL A 100 -3.60 -3.56 5.15
CA VAL A 100 -2.75 -2.37 4.99
C VAL A 100 -3.53 -1.30 4.23
N LEU A 101 -3.60 -0.09 4.75
CA LEU A 101 -4.31 1.04 4.16
C LEU A 101 -3.44 2.31 4.20
N PRO A 102 -3.08 2.92 3.08
CA PRO A 102 -2.51 4.26 3.05
C PRO A 102 -3.63 5.30 3.29
N VAL A 103 -3.37 6.22 4.18
CA VAL A 103 -4.33 7.24 4.62
C VAL A 103 -3.72 8.62 4.40
N LYS A 104 -4.44 9.50 3.71
CA LYS A 104 -4.09 10.91 3.60
C LYS A 104 -4.83 11.69 4.67
N PHE A 105 -4.10 12.13 5.68
CA PHE A 105 -4.62 12.89 6.80
C PHE A 105 -3.84 14.19 6.97
N ASP A 106 -4.52 15.35 7.10
CA ASP A 106 -3.89 16.68 7.16
C ASP A 106 -2.85 16.92 6.06
N LEU A 107 -3.19 16.57 4.83
CA LEU A 107 -2.33 16.68 3.66
C LEU A 107 -1.02 15.87 3.75
N LYS A 108 -0.92 14.94 4.69
CA LYS A 108 0.21 14.01 4.88
C LYS A 108 -0.25 12.60 4.64
N TRP A 109 0.66 11.76 4.17
CA TRP A 109 0.39 10.34 4.01
C TRP A 109 0.96 9.55 5.17
N SER A 110 0.16 8.63 5.69
CA SER A 110 0.53 7.65 6.71
C SER A 110 0.04 6.28 6.29
N THR A 111 0.59 5.22 6.86
CA THR A 111 0.14 3.85 6.60
C THR A 111 -0.47 3.28 7.86
N TYR A 112 -1.69 2.74 7.74
CA TYR A 112 -2.37 2.05 8.82
C TYR A 112 -2.34 0.55 8.54
N ILE A 113 -2.06 -0.24 9.57
CA ILE A 113 -1.95 -1.70 9.44
C ILE A 113 -2.73 -2.35 10.58
N TRP A 114 -3.74 -3.11 10.21
CA TRP A 114 -4.49 -3.99 11.12
C TRP A 114 -3.79 -5.34 11.17
N ASP A 115 -3.13 -5.63 12.27
CA ASP A 115 -2.43 -6.89 12.51
C ASP A 115 -3.34 -7.82 13.34
N TYR A 116 -3.97 -8.77 12.68
CA TYR A 116 -4.88 -9.74 13.28
C TYR A 116 -4.17 -10.72 14.23
N SER A 117 -2.90 -11.01 13.97
CA SER A 117 -2.12 -11.91 14.80
C SER A 117 -1.77 -11.31 16.16
N ARG A 118 -1.72 -9.98 16.25
CA ARG A 118 -1.38 -9.21 17.46
C ARG A 118 -2.55 -8.43 18.04
N THR A 119 -3.70 -8.41 17.35
CA THR A 119 -4.85 -7.56 17.69
C THR A 119 -4.45 -6.09 17.92
N LYS A 120 -3.70 -5.55 16.94
CA LYS A 120 -3.16 -4.18 16.98
C LYS A 120 -3.39 -3.43 15.69
N ILE A 121 -3.58 -2.13 15.84
CA ILE A 121 -3.57 -1.19 14.72
C ILE A 121 -2.26 -0.42 14.78
N PHE A 122 -1.37 -0.63 13.84
CA PHE A 122 -0.16 0.17 13.73
C PHE A 122 -0.43 1.38 12.85
N VAL A 123 -0.11 2.56 13.35
CA VAL A 123 -0.13 3.82 12.61
C VAL A 123 1.31 4.22 12.35
N LEU A 124 1.72 4.13 11.10
CA LEU A 124 3.06 4.44 10.63
C LEU A 124 3.04 5.83 10.00
N ASP A 125 3.19 6.86 10.82
CA ASP A 125 3.31 8.25 10.37
C ASP A 125 4.79 8.64 10.29
N PRO A 126 5.31 8.95 9.10
CA PRO A 126 6.72 9.29 8.91
C PRO A 126 7.11 10.64 9.53
N THR A 127 6.13 11.46 9.94
CA THR A 127 6.41 12.78 10.55
C THR A 127 6.46 12.74 12.07
N MET A 128 6.10 11.63 12.71
CA MET A 128 6.21 11.48 14.16
C MET A 128 7.66 11.27 14.58
N HIS A 129 8.10 12.11 15.49
CA HIS A 129 9.43 12.05 16.11
C HIS A 129 9.38 11.36 17.48
N ASN A 130 10.52 11.11 18.06
CA ASN A 130 10.69 10.24 19.23
C ASN A 130 10.17 10.80 20.57
N GLY A 131 8.95 11.31 20.63
CA GLY A 131 8.29 11.55 21.90
C GLY A 131 8.11 13.01 22.32
N ASP A 132 8.05 13.90 21.35
CA ASP A 132 7.71 15.30 21.56
C ASP A 132 6.25 15.48 21.99
N GLU A 133 5.90 16.55 22.71
CA GLU A 133 4.51 16.82 23.11
C GLU A 133 3.58 16.99 21.91
N SER A 134 4.10 17.53 20.80
CA SER A 134 3.42 17.60 19.49
C SER A 134 2.96 16.21 18.99
N ASP A 135 3.71 15.15 19.28
CA ASP A 135 3.37 13.80 18.89
C ASP A 135 2.11 13.29 19.60
N LYS A 136 1.84 13.72 20.83
CA LYS A 136 0.66 13.29 21.60
C LYS A 136 -0.64 13.77 20.96
N GLU A 137 -0.68 15.01 20.50
CA GLU A 137 -1.84 15.56 19.79
C GLU A 137 -2.04 14.87 18.46
N ILE A 138 -0.98 14.68 17.68
CA ILE A 138 -0.99 13.97 16.41
C ILE A 138 -1.49 12.52 16.64
N GLN A 139 -0.97 11.81 17.65
CA GLN A 139 -1.43 10.47 18.00
C GLN A 139 -2.91 10.43 18.38
N GLN A 140 -3.40 11.42 19.15
CA GLN A 140 -4.82 11.48 19.51
C GLN A 140 -5.71 11.65 18.28
N ARG A 141 -5.30 12.45 17.30
CA ARG A 141 -6.01 12.66 16.05
C ARG A 141 -5.98 11.36 15.20
N HIS A 142 -4.84 10.71 15.09
CA HIS A 142 -4.74 9.42 14.40
C HIS A 142 -5.59 8.32 15.07
N ARG A 143 -5.71 8.31 16.42
CA ARG A 143 -6.58 7.34 17.13
C ARG A 143 -8.03 7.46 16.68
N LYS A 144 -8.57 8.68 16.56
CA LYS A 144 -9.93 8.91 16.08
C LYS A 144 -10.13 8.33 14.67
N VAL A 145 -9.21 8.64 13.76
CA VAL A 145 -9.24 8.09 12.39
C VAL A 145 -9.11 6.56 12.39
N ALA A 146 -8.22 6.00 13.23
CA ALA A 146 -8.05 4.56 13.35
C ALA A 146 -9.31 3.87 13.86
N ASP A 147 -10.02 4.45 14.84
CA ASP A 147 -11.25 3.91 15.40
C ASP A 147 -12.39 3.92 14.37
N GLU A 148 -12.54 5.00 13.58
CA GLU A 148 -13.52 5.09 12.49
C GLU A 148 -13.25 4.05 11.40
N LEU A 149 -12.01 3.94 10.96
CA LEU A 149 -11.59 2.96 9.95
C LEU A 149 -11.75 1.53 10.48
N HIS A 150 -11.44 1.28 11.75
CA HIS A 150 -11.58 -0.02 12.38
C HIS A 150 -13.02 -0.51 12.38
N GLY A 151 -13.97 0.34 12.81
CA GLY A 151 -15.39 0.03 12.73
C GLY A 151 -15.88 -0.21 11.31
N SER A 152 -15.34 0.52 10.36
CA SER A 152 -15.68 0.39 8.94
C SER A 152 -15.13 -0.92 8.34
N ILE A 153 -13.92 -1.33 8.68
CA ILE A 153 -13.36 -2.63 8.29
C ILE A 153 -14.16 -3.76 8.93
N GLU A 154 -14.51 -3.66 10.21
CA GLU A 154 -15.37 -4.64 10.88
C GLU A 154 -16.71 -4.81 10.19
N LEU A 155 -17.34 -3.71 9.77
CA LEU A 155 -18.60 -3.72 9.00
C LEU A 155 -18.41 -4.43 7.66
N CYS A 156 -17.34 -4.15 6.93
CA CYS A 156 -17.04 -4.82 5.66
C CYS A 156 -16.82 -6.33 5.85
N ILE A 157 -16.07 -6.74 6.89
CA ILE A 157 -15.85 -8.15 7.19
C ILE A 157 -17.17 -8.85 7.45
N LYS A 158 -18.00 -8.31 8.33
CA LYS A 158 -19.33 -8.89 8.64
C LYS A 158 -20.26 -8.95 7.43
N SER A 159 -20.13 -7.99 6.52
CA SER A 159 -21.03 -7.88 5.35
C SER A 159 -20.59 -8.77 4.19
N PHE A 160 -19.28 -8.99 4.01
CA PHE A 160 -18.75 -9.63 2.81
C PHE A 160 -18.24 -11.06 3.04
N PHE A 161 -17.98 -11.46 4.29
CA PHE A 161 -17.43 -12.78 4.59
C PHE A 161 -18.36 -13.57 5.51
N ILE A 162 -18.89 -14.66 4.99
CA ILE A 162 -19.74 -15.56 5.80
C ILE A 162 -18.81 -16.42 6.68
N GLY A 163 -19.04 -16.37 7.99
CA GLY A 163 -18.31 -17.21 8.96
C GLY A 163 -16.89 -16.71 9.33
N TRP A 164 -16.47 -15.55 8.85
CA TRP A 164 -15.28 -14.89 9.35
C TRP A 164 -15.65 -13.81 10.39
N GLU A 165 -15.48 -14.14 11.64
CA GLU A 165 -15.86 -13.29 12.78
C GLU A 165 -14.65 -13.05 13.71
N PRO A 166 -13.64 -12.29 13.25
CA PRO A 166 -12.50 -11.96 14.09
C PRO A 166 -12.96 -11.10 15.27
N ASP A 167 -12.38 -11.32 16.47
CA ASP A 167 -12.65 -10.43 17.58
C ASP A 167 -11.98 -9.08 17.36
N MET A 168 -12.78 -8.13 16.88
CA MET A 168 -12.33 -6.75 16.59
C MET A 168 -12.40 -5.84 17.85
N ARG A 169 -12.81 -6.36 19.00
CA ARG A 169 -12.94 -5.56 20.23
C ARG A 169 -11.58 -5.38 20.90
N ARG A 170 -11.39 -4.21 21.53
CA ARG A 170 -10.24 -3.89 22.38
C ARG A 170 -8.87 -3.95 21.66
N TRP A 171 -8.85 -3.66 20.38
CA TRP A 171 -7.59 -3.50 19.69
C TRP A 171 -6.89 -2.21 20.13
N ASN A 172 -5.57 -2.28 20.25
CA ASN A 172 -4.76 -1.14 20.66
C ASN A 172 -4.12 -0.47 19.45
N THR A 173 -4.31 0.85 19.34
CA THR A 173 -3.58 1.65 18.36
C THR A 173 -2.17 1.91 18.84
N CYS A 174 -1.20 1.51 18.05
CA CYS A 174 0.23 1.58 18.34
C CYS A 174 0.92 2.55 17.37
N PHE A 175 1.85 3.33 17.88
CA PHE A 175 2.67 4.29 17.12
C PHE A 175 4.14 3.87 17.25
N PRO A 176 4.67 3.09 16.28
CA PRO A 176 6.08 2.71 16.27
C PRO A 176 6.97 3.93 16.15
N LYS A 177 8.06 3.93 16.91
CA LYS A 177 9.05 5.01 16.90
C LYS A 177 10.21 4.69 15.98
N GLY A 178 10.94 5.75 15.54
CA GLY A 178 12.16 5.58 14.75
C GLY A 178 11.93 5.00 13.35
N LEU A 179 10.76 5.25 12.76
CA LEU A 179 10.43 4.79 11.41
C LEU A 179 11.25 5.49 10.32
N VAL A 180 11.65 6.71 10.59
CA VAL A 180 12.41 7.57 9.69
C VAL A 180 13.58 8.17 10.45
N THR A 181 14.77 8.11 9.88
CA THR A 181 15.94 8.80 10.39
C THR A 181 15.95 10.23 9.83
N GLY A 182 15.90 11.25 10.72
CA GLY A 182 15.87 12.64 10.32
C GLY A 182 14.45 13.19 10.16
N ILE A 183 14.34 14.35 9.52
CA ILE A 183 13.08 15.09 9.34
C ILE A 183 12.41 14.64 8.05
N CYS A 184 11.16 14.20 8.14
CA CYS A 184 10.31 13.95 6.98
C CYS A 184 9.52 15.21 6.64
N GLU A 185 9.76 15.80 5.49
CA GLU A 185 8.98 16.92 5.00
C GLU A 185 7.58 16.46 4.54
N ARG A 186 6.57 17.33 4.66
CA ARG A 186 5.20 17.02 4.26
C ARG A 186 5.10 16.46 2.83
N LYS A 187 5.81 17.08 1.89
CA LYS A 187 5.84 16.70 0.47
C LYS A 187 6.40 15.28 0.21
N ASP A 188 7.18 14.74 1.16
CA ASP A 188 7.82 13.43 1.04
C ASP A 188 7.09 12.33 1.81
N THR A 189 6.06 12.67 2.61
CA THR A 189 5.35 11.69 3.44
C THR A 189 4.80 10.51 2.64
N TRP A 190 4.38 10.74 1.40
CA TRP A 190 3.84 9.70 0.54
C TRP A 190 4.86 8.63 0.15
N ILE A 191 6.12 9.02 -0.12
CA ILE A 191 7.15 8.04 -0.46
C ILE A 191 7.55 7.21 0.77
N TYR A 192 7.58 7.84 1.94
CA TYR A 192 7.76 7.11 3.19
C TYR A 192 6.58 6.20 3.48
N ALA A 193 5.33 6.67 3.31
CA ALA A 193 4.15 5.83 3.53
C ALA A 193 4.15 4.60 2.62
N THR A 194 4.46 4.74 1.33
CA THR A 194 4.59 3.59 0.42
C THR A 194 5.71 2.65 0.84
N HIS A 195 6.86 3.19 1.24
CA HIS A 195 7.98 2.38 1.73
C HIS A 195 7.62 1.63 3.02
N LEU A 196 6.96 2.30 3.97
CA LEU A 196 6.50 1.71 5.23
C LEU A 196 5.48 0.60 4.96
N ALA A 197 4.50 0.84 4.09
CA ALA A 197 3.53 -0.17 3.66
C ALA A 197 4.21 -1.43 3.09
N ARG A 198 5.25 -1.23 2.29
CA ARG A 198 6.00 -2.32 1.63
C ARG A 198 6.88 -3.12 2.59
N ASN A 199 7.54 -2.45 3.54
CA ASN A 199 8.65 -3.00 4.32
C ASN A 199 8.33 -3.27 5.79
N TRP A 200 7.14 -2.94 6.29
CA TRP A 200 6.75 -3.26 7.66
C TRP A 200 6.59 -4.76 7.87
N MET A 201 7.15 -5.25 8.97
CA MET A 201 7.15 -6.67 9.35
C MET A 201 6.52 -6.90 10.73
N GLY A 202 5.54 -6.06 11.09
CA GLY A 202 4.80 -6.13 12.36
C GLY A 202 5.51 -5.56 13.58
N THR A 203 6.85 -5.52 13.62
CA THR A 203 7.62 -4.96 14.74
C THR A 203 8.79 -4.07 14.31
N LYS A 204 9.24 -4.23 13.08
CA LYS A 204 10.39 -3.50 12.51
C LYS A 204 10.25 -3.39 11.00
N LEU A 205 11.02 -2.52 10.42
CA LEU A 205 11.17 -2.43 8.97
C LEU A 205 12.15 -3.49 8.45
N LYS A 206 11.84 -4.06 7.31
CA LYS A 206 12.76 -4.93 6.57
C LYS A 206 13.92 -4.14 5.96
N ARG A 207 13.63 -2.91 5.55
CA ARG A 207 14.59 -1.96 4.97
C ARG A 207 14.24 -0.57 5.47
N ASP A 208 15.24 0.17 5.89
CA ASP A 208 15.10 1.57 6.29
C ASP A 208 15.16 2.49 5.06
N VAL A 209 14.53 3.65 5.17
CA VAL A 209 14.75 4.75 4.22
C VAL A 209 15.64 5.77 4.91
N ASN A 210 16.83 5.97 4.36
CA ASN A 210 17.69 7.05 4.80
C ASN A 210 17.25 8.37 4.14
N PRO A 211 17.32 9.51 4.85
CA PRO A 211 17.08 10.82 4.25
C PRO A 211 18.10 11.13 3.14
N GLY A 212 17.77 12.10 2.30
CA GLY A 212 18.64 12.48 1.18
C GLY A 212 18.59 11.47 0.02
N ASP A 213 19.72 10.92 -0.38
CA ASP A 213 19.82 9.99 -1.53
C ASP A 213 18.88 8.78 -1.38
N GLY A 214 18.55 8.37 -0.15
CA GLY A 214 17.62 7.29 0.13
C GLY A 214 16.19 7.56 -0.38
N ILE A 215 15.72 8.81 -0.30
CA ILE A 215 14.40 9.19 -0.82
C ILE A 215 14.37 9.08 -2.35
N MET A 216 15.42 9.52 -3.02
CA MET A 216 15.52 9.40 -4.47
C MET A 216 15.55 7.93 -4.90
N HIS A 217 16.30 7.08 -4.21
CA HIS A 217 16.30 5.64 -4.46
C HIS A 217 14.92 5.01 -4.22
N ALA A 218 14.20 5.45 -3.17
CA ALA A 218 12.84 4.96 -2.92
C ALA A 218 11.87 5.36 -4.05
N ARG A 219 11.97 6.59 -4.58
CA ARG A 219 11.20 7.06 -5.74
C ARG A 219 11.52 6.24 -7.00
N MET A 220 12.80 5.98 -7.25
CA MET A 220 13.23 5.16 -8.39
C MET A 220 12.76 3.71 -8.27
N ASN A 221 12.86 3.11 -7.09
CA ASN A 221 12.38 1.75 -6.85
C ASN A 221 10.86 1.68 -7.06
N LEU A 222 10.10 2.65 -6.54
CA LEU A 222 8.66 2.72 -6.76
C LEU A 222 8.32 2.83 -8.25
N LEU A 223 9.05 3.65 -9.02
CA LEU A 223 8.86 3.73 -10.48
C LEU A 223 9.03 2.36 -11.14
N VAL A 224 10.11 1.65 -10.81
CA VAL A 224 10.39 0.31 -11.35
C VAL A 224 9.28 -0.66 -10.97
N ASP A 225 8.85 -0.65 -9.71
CA ASP A 225 7.74 -1.48 -9.23
C ASP A 225 6.45 -1.19 -10.00
N LEU A 226 6.08 0.07 -10.18
CA LEU A 226 4.86 0.48 -10.88
C LEU A 226 4.89 0.10 -12.38
N LEU A 227 6.03 0.31 -13.04
CA LEU A 227 6.18 -0.08 -14.44
C LEU A 227 6.12 -1.60 -14.63
N GLY A 228 6.41 -2.37 -13.58
CA GLY A 228 6.29 -3.84 -13.55
C GLY A 228 4.89 -4.35 -13.17
N THR A 229 3.86 -3.50 -13.13
CA THR A 229 2.48 -3.92 -12.85
C THR A 229 2.01 -4.97 -13.85
N GLU A 230 1.52 -6.13 -13.35
CA GLU A 230 1.25 -7.32 -14.18
C GLU A 230 0.05 -7.12 -15.10
N ASP A 231 -1.05 -6.56 -14.60
CA ASP A 231 -2.29 -6.33 -15.38
C ASP A 231 -2.30 -4.98 -16.11
N ASN A 232 -1.12 -4.44 -16.42
CA ASN A 232 -1.03 -3.16 -17.10
C ASN A 232 -1.42 -3.27 -18.56
N ILE A 233 -2.58 -2.71 -18.91
CA ILE A 233 -3.07 -2.59 -20.31
C ILE A 233 -2.64 -1.28 -20.97
N GLY A 234 -1.84 -0.48 -20.30
CA GLY A 234 -1.27 0.77 -20.82
C GLY A 234 -0.13 0.55 -21.81
N HIS A 235 0.32 1.64 -22.41
CA HIS A 235 1.35 1.63 -23.44
C HIS A 235 2.66 2.22 -22.91
N LEU A 236 3.52 1.35 -22.38
CA LEU A 236 4.89 1.70 -22.03
C LEU A 236 5.72 1.92 -23.31
N PRO A 237 6.56 2.98 -23.40
CA PRO A 237 7.54 3.12 -24.46
C PRO A 237 8.43 1.87 -24.55
N LYS A 238 8.76 1.46 -25.78
CA LYS A 238 9.53 0.23 -26.05
C LYS A 238 10.81 0.12 -25.21
N ARG A 239 11.57 1.23 -25.09
CA ARG A 239 12.81 1.27 -24.30
C ARG A 239 12.62 0.80 -22.84
N TYR A 240 11.48 1.13 -22.21
CA TYR A 240 11.20 0.70 -20.84
C TYR A 240 10.72 -0.74 -20.79
N LYS A 241 9.92 -1.18 -21.79
CA LYS A 241 9.54 -2.60 -21.90
C LYS A 241 10.75 -3.51 -22.05
N ASP A 242 11.71 -3.14 -22.88
CA ASP A 242 12.91 -3.94 -23.13
C ASP A 242 13.81 -4.03 -21.86
N CYS A 243 13.85 -2.97 -21.04
CA CYS A 243 14.59 -2.97 -19.77
C CYS A 243 13.90 -3.79 -18.67
N LEU A 244 12.57 -3.69 -18.55
CA LEU A 244 11.81 -4.36 -17.47
C LEU A 244 11.55 -5.83 -17.78
N PHE A 245 11.39 -6.16 -19.05
CA PHE A 245 11.10 -7.50 -19.54
C PHE A 245 12.11 -7.90 -20.61
N PRO A 246 13.40 -8.10 -20.23
CA PRO A 246 14.41 -8.52 -21.20
C PRO A 246 13.95 -9.81 -21.86
N LYS A 247 13.93 -9.82 -23.17
CA LYS A 247 13.67 -11.06 -23.93
C LYS A 247 14.69 -12.08 -23.44
N LYS A 248 14.21 -13.19 -22.88
CA LYS A 248 15.07 -14.35 -22.64
C LYS A 248 15.67 -14.72 -23.99
N ASP A 249 16.92 -14.38 -24.21
CA ASP A 249 17.65 -14.87 -25.35
C ASP A 249 17.47 -16.38 -25.35
N LYS A 250 16.96 -16.92 -26.46
CA LYS A 250 17.02 -18.34 -26.75
C LYS A 250 18.52 -18.68 -26.84
N GLN A 251 19.16 -18.83 -25.68
CA GLN A 251 20.52 -19.34 -25.66
C GLN A 251 20.48 -20.73 -26.27
N ASN A 252 21.07 -20.80 -27.44
CA ASN A 252 21.47 -22.00 -28.13
C ASN A 252 21.89 -23.09 -27.12
N ILE A 253 21.04 -24.10 -26.98
CA ILE A 253 21.49 -25.39 -26.52
C ILE A 253 22.35 -25.92 -27.66
N CYS A 254 23.61 -25.48 -27.70
CA CYS A 254 24.62 -26.08 -28.52
C CYS A 254 25.00 -27.38 -27.82
N CYS A 255 24.41 -28.48 -28.29
CA CYS A 255 24.87 -29.81 -28.01
C CYS A 255 26.38 -29.84 -28.26
N ARG A 256 27.16 -30.02 -27.22
CA ARG A 256 28.52 -30.53 -27.34
C ARG A 256 28.44 -32.03 -27.22
N ASN A 257 28.68 -32.64 -28.35
CA ASN A 257 29.05 -34.09 -28.45
C ASN A 257 30.30 -34.37 -27.62
#